data_ad153bc2e11d3ba0c5f336c5856ac066
#
_entry.id   ad153bc2e11d3ba0c5f336c5856ac066
#
_cell.length_a   1.000
_cell.length_b   1.000
_cell.length_c   1.000
_cell.angle_alpha   90.00
_cell.angle_beta   90.00
_cell.angle_gamma   90.00
#
_symmetry.space_group_name_H-M   'P 1'
#
loop_
_entity.id
_entity.type
_entity.pdbx_description
1 polymer ?
#
loop_
_entity_poly.entity_id
_entity_poly.type
_entity_poly.pdbx_seq_one_letter_code
_entity_poly.pdbx_strand_id
1 'polypeptide(L)'
;MIDNTYDPRKRDDLTENEKRTMRFMTECLHGDNVALIDEYVAEGYIQHTPGIGQGKAGLINYLREIAWKRPGRHEWRPIHLFSDGDFVILHKLLPKVVIVDILRFDQDHKLIEHWDVVQRLPEPDYDPMALSSEDLTRFKELFS
;
A
#
# COMPACT_ATOMS: atom_id res chain seq x y z
N MET A 1 5.96 -25.66 8.54
CA MET A 1 5.33 -24.44 9.10
C MET A 1 6.37 -23.33 9.08
N ILE A 2 6.10 -22.26 8.40
CA ILE A 2 6.98 -21.08 8.45
C ILE A 2 6.66 -20.37 9.76
N ASP A 3 7.64 -20.35 10.68
CA ASP A 3 7.53 -19.52 11.88
C ASP A 3 7.62 -18.05 11.46
N ASN A 4 6.46 -17.42 11.33
CA ASN A 4 6.40 -16.00 11.00
C ASN A 4 6.34 -15.17 12.30
N THR A 5 7.45 -15.14 13.01
CA THR A 5 7.61 -14.28 14.21
C THR A 5 7.89 -12.83 13.83
N TYR A 6 8.19 -12.53 12.56
CA TYR A 6 8.41 -11.18 12.10
C TYR A 6 7.11 -10.37 12.13
N ASP A 7 7.13 -9.31 12.92
CA ASP A 7 6.05 -8.32 12.97
C ASP A 7 6.70 -6.93 12.99
N PRO A 8 6.58 -6.17 11.90
CA PRO A 8 7.21 -4.85 11.84
C PRO A 8 6.73 -3.88 12.92
N ARG A 9 5.53 -4.10 13.47
CA ARG A 9 5.00 -3.27 14.57
C ARG A 9 5.75 -3.45 15.88
N LYS A 10 6.51 -4.53 16.03
CA LYS A 10 7.31 -4.85 17.22
C LYS A 10 8.76 -4.41 17.12
N ARG A 11 9.17 -3.86 15.98
CA ARG A 11 10.52 -3.36 15.77
C ARG A 11 10.74 -2.07 16.53
N ASP A 12 11.91 -1.95 17.18
CA ASP A 12 12.37 -0.76 17.89
C ASP A 12 13.36 0.09 17.08
N ASP A 13 13.76 -0.41 15.90
CA ASP A 13 14.77 0.19 15.02
C ASP A 13 14.17 0.86 13.77
N LEU A 14 12.88 1.20 13.78
CA LEU A 14 12.21 1.83 12.64
C LEU A 14 12.85 3.18 12.30
N THR A 15 13.13 3.39 11.01
CA THR A 15 13.52 4.71 10.49
C THR A 15 12.35 5.70 10.60
N GLU A 16 12.64 7.00 10.48
CA GLU A 16 11.59 8.03 10.48
C GLU A 16 10.58 7.80 9.35
N ASN A 17 11.05 7.46 8.14
CA ASN A 17 10.17 7.17 7.00
C ASN A 17 9.31 5.92 7.23
N GLU A 18 9.85 4.88 7.86
CA GLU A 18 9.08 3.69 8.23
C GLU A 18 8.01 4.02 9.28
N LYS A 19 8.33 4.81 10.30
CA LYS A 19 7.35 5.27 11.30
C LYS A 19 6.22 6.08 10.67
N ARG A 20 6.54 7.00 9.78
CA ARG A 20 5.57 7.81 9.06
C ARG A 20 4.69 6.96 8.15
N THR A 21 5.28 5.98 7.45
CA THR A 21 4.53 5.02 6.64
C THR A 21 3.51 4.27 7.48
N MET A 22 3.93 3.71 8.60
CA MET A 22 3.04 2.94 9.48
C MET A 22 1.93 3.82 10.08
N ARG A 23 2.25 5.02 10.50
CA ARG A 23 1.24 5.96 11.02
C ARG A 23 0.26 6.40 9.94
N PHE A 24 0.75 6.72 8.74
CA PHE A 24 -0.11 7.10 7.62
C PHE A 24 -1.07 5.97 7.23
N MET A 25 -0.58 4.75 7.16
CA MET A 25 -1.41 3.58 6.86
C MET A 25 -2.48 3.37 7.96
N THR A 26 -2.08 3.39 9.22
CA THR A 26 -2.98 3.11 10.35
C THR A 26 -4.03 4.20 10.54
N GLU A 27 -3.61 5.46 10.57
CA GLU A 27 -4.48 6.57 10.96
C GLU A 27 -5.18 7.23 9.76
N CYS A 28 -4.59 7.21 8.55
CA CYS A 28 -5.15 7.87 7.38
C CYS A 28 -5.76 6.87 6.40
N LEU A 29 -4.96 6.02 5.75
CA LEU A 29 -5.46 5.15 4.68
C LEU A 29 -6.48 4.12 5.20
N HIS A 30 -6.19 3.46 6.29
CA HIS A 30 -7.07 2.49 6.95
C HIS A 30 -7.83 3.08 8.14
N GLY A 31 -7.57 4.32 8.48
CA GLY A 31 -8.30 5.14 9.44
C GLY A 31 -9.20 6.17 8.74
N ASP A 32 -9.25 7.39 9.26
CA ASP A 32 -10.03 8.50 8.71
C ASP A 32 -9.39 9.88 8.96
N ASN A 33 -8.13 9.90 9.43
CA ASN A 33 -7.42 11.12 9.73
C ASN A 33 -6.84 11.76 8.47
N VAL A 34 -7.67 12.53 7.77
CA VAL A 34 -7.28 13.24 6.54
C VAL A 34 -6.21 14.32 6.77
N ALA A 35 -6.08 14.83 8.01
CA ALA A 35 -5.08 15.85 8.33
C ALA A 35 -3.64 15.38 8.12
N LEU A 36 -3.38 14.07 8.18
CA LEU A 36 -2.06 13.51 7.89
C LEU A 36 -1.61 13.71 6.44
N ILE A 37 -2.54 13.95 5.51
CA ILE A 37 -2.17 14.27 4.12
C ILE A 37 -1.42 15.59 4.07
N ASP A 38 -1.89 16.61 4.78
CA ASP A 38 -1.18 17.89 4.83
C ASP A 38 0.14 17.79 5.59
N GLU A 39 0.17 16.96 6.63
CA GLU A 39 1.38 16.76 7.45
C GLU A 39 2.44 15.92 6.73
N TYR A 40 2.06 14.86 6.01
CA TYR A 40 2.99 13.84 5.51
C TYR A 40 3.18 13.82 3.99
N VAL A 41 2.27 14.39 3.22
CA VAL A 41 2.34 14.35 1.75
C VAL A 41 2.83 15.67 1.19
N ALA A 42 3.80 15.63 0.29
CA ALA A 42 4.33 16.81 -0.37
C ALA A 42 3.35 17.43 -1.37
N GLU A 43 3.49 18.74 -1.64
CA GLU A 43 2.65 19.42 -2.63
C GLU A 43 2.79 18.84 -4.05
N GLY A 44 3.99 18.41 -4.41
CA GLY A 44 4.29 17.80 -5.72
C GLY A 44 4.12 16.29 -5.77
N TYR A 45 3.35 15.70 -4.87
CA TYR A 45 3.13 14.26 -4.78
C TYR A 45 2.68 13.62 -6.10
N ILE A 46 3.36 12.56 -6.51
CA ILE A 46 3.09 11.81 -7.74
C ILE A 46 2.50 10.44 -7.40
N GLN A 47 1.36 10.13 -7.98
CA GLN A 47 0.68 8.85 -7.84
C GLN A 47 0.80 8.01 -9.11
N HIS A 48 1.29 6.77 -8.97
CA HIS A 48 1.41 5.83 -10.08
C HIS A 48 0.32 4.75 -10.10
N THR A 49 -0.47 4.64 -9.06
CA THR A 49 -1.57 3.65 -9.03
C THR A 49 -2.66 4.03 -10.03
N PRO A 50 -2.98 3.15 -11.00
CA PRO A 50 -4.04 3.43 -11.96
C PRO A 50 -5.40 3.69 -11.26
N GLY A 51 -6.11 4.69 -11.73
CA GLY A 51 -7.42 5.05 -11.21
C GLY A 51 -7.42 5.97 -9.99
N ILE A 52 -6.25 6.33 -9.46
CA ILE A 52 -6.10 7.37 -8.44
C ILE A 52 -5.63 8.65 -9.10
N GLY A 53 -6.30 9.76 -8.83
CA GLY A 53 -5.93 11.07 -9.35
C GLY A 53 -4.59 11.57 -8.79
N GLN A 54 -3.99 12.55 -9.46
CA GLN A 54 -2.70 13.11 -9.09
C GLN A 54 -2.77 14.09 -7.92
N GLY A 55 -1.65 14.19 -7.21
CA GLY A 55 -1.44 15.13 -6.12
C GLY A 55 -2.27 14.82 -4.88
N LYS A 56 -2.20 15.72 -3.90
CA LYS A 56 -2.97 15.61 -2.65
C LYS A 56 -4.48 15.53 -2.90
N ALA A 57 -4.99 16.34 -3.82
CA ALA A 57 -6.42 16.36 -4.15
C ALA A 57 -6.90 15.01 -4.70
N GLY A 58 -6.13 14.37 -5.59
CA GLY A 58 -6.42 13.04 -6.11
C GLY A 58 -6.41 11.98 -5.02
N LEU A 59 -5.44 12.04 -4.11
CA LEU A 59 -5.34 11.15 -2.97
C LEU A 59 -6.52 11.31 -2.01
N ILE A 60 -6.88 12.54 -1.65
CA ILE A 60 -8.04 12.83 -0.77
C ILE A 60 -9.33 12.29 -1.40
N ASN A 61 -9.53 12.54 -2.69
CA ASN A 61 -10.70 12.05 -3.41
C ASN A 61 -10.77 10.53 -3.40
N TYR A 62 -9.65 9.86 -3.67
CA TYR A 62 -9.56 8.40 -3.61
C TYR A 62 -9.92 7.85 -2.21
N LEU A 63 -9.39 8.47 -1.15
CA LEU A 63 -9.69 8.06 0.21
C LEU A 63 -11.19 8.16 0.51
N ARG A 64 -11.79 9.32 0.23
CA ARG A 64 -13.20 9.59 0.53
C ARG A 64 -14.17 8.76 -0.30
N GLU A 65 -13.88 8.61 -1.59
CA GLU A 65 -14.83 7.98 -2.53
C GLU A 65 -14.63 6.47 -2.66
N ILE A 66 -13.45 5.95 -2.33
CA ILE A 66 -13.11 4.55 -2.55
C ILE A 66 -12.60 3.87 -1.28
N ALA A 67 -11.44 4.28 -0.79
CA ALA A 67 -10.72 3.53 0.24
C ALA A 67 -11.51 3.44 1.56
N TRP A 68 -12.07 4.55 2.01
CA TRP A 68 -12.82 4.61 3.28
C TRP A 68 -14.20 3.96 3.21
N LYS A 69 -14.71 3.71 2.01
CA LYS A 69 -15.98 3.00 1.80
C LYS A 69 -15.80 1.48 1.68
N ARG A 70 -14.56 0.98 1.63
CA ARG A 70 -14.32 -0.46 1.50
C ARG A 70 -14.65 -1.19 2.80
N PRO A 71 -15.47 -2.26 2.74
CA PRO A 71 -15.66 -3.15 3.88
C PRO A 71 -14.32 -3.75 4.33
N GLY A 72 -14.11 -3.89 5.63
CA GLY A 72 -12.92 -4.52 6.19
C GLY A 72 -11.63 -3.70 6.07
N ARG A 73 -11.70 -2.41 5.75
CA ARG A 73 -10.51 -1.55 5.63
C ARG A 73 -9.64 -1.49 6.88
N HIS A 74 -10.25 -1.68 8.05
CA HIS A 74 -9.54 -1.71 9.33
C HIS A 74 -8.88 -3.06 9.64
N GLU A 75 -9.22 -4.10 8.87
CA GLU A 75 -8.71 -5.46 9.04
C GLU A 75 -7.42 -5.68 8.24
N TRP A 76 -6.52 -4.71 8.28
CA TRP A 76 -5.24 -4.82 7.61
C TRP A 76 -4.13 -5.19 8.58
N ARG A 77 -3.09 -5.77 8.05
CA ARG A 77 -1.93 -6.17 8.82
C ARG A 77 -0.65 -6.02 7.99
N PRO A 78 0.41 -5.40 8.53
CA PRO A 78 1.71 -5.42 7.88
C PRO A 78 2.30 -6.83 7.92
N ILE A 79 2.89 -7.25 6.81
CA ILE A 79 3.63 -8.51 6.70
C ILE A 79 5.13 -8.22 6.75
N HIS A 80 5.60 -7.31 5.89
CA HIS A 80 6.98 -6.88 5.84
C HIS A 80 7.08 -5.37 5.71
N LEU A 81 8.12 -4.80 6.29
CA LEU A 81 8.44 -3.38 6.20
C LEU A 81 9.96 -3.24 6.07
N PHE A 82 10.39 -2.67 4.96
CA PHE A 82 11.81 -2.41 4.67
C PHE A 82 12.00 -0.99 4.18
N SER A 83 13.20 -0.47 4.33
CA SER A 83 13.59 0.78 3.68
C SER A 83 14.97 0.66 3.05
N ASP A 84 15.17 1.40 1.97
CA ASP A 84 16.44 1.60 1.31
C ASP A 84 16.52 3.05 0.84
N GLY A 85 17.41 3.83 1.47
CA GLY A 85 17.52 5.26 1.21
C GLY A 85 16.17 5.98 1.41
N ASP A 86 15.72 6.66 0.37
CA ASP A 86 14.47 7.43 0.36
C ASP A 86 13.20 6.57 0.25
N PHE A 87 13.35 5.28 0.00
CA PHE A 87 12.23 4.38 -0.26
C PHE A 87 11.85 3.57 0.96
N VAL A 88 10.54 3.40 1.16
CA VAL A 88 9.96 2.43 2.09
C VAL A 88 9.12 1.46 1.29
N ILE A 89 9.27 0.17 1.58
CA ILE A 89 8.46 -0.90 1.00
C ILE A 89 7.63 -1.52 2.12
N LEU A 90 6.32 -1.47 1.97
CA LEU A 90 5.36 -2.08 2.88
C LEU A 90 4.58 -3.18 2.16
N HIS A 91 4.77 -4.41 2.60
CA HIS A 91 3.95 -5.55 2.20
C HIS A 91 2.85 -5.74 3.24
N LYS A 92 1.58 -5.68 2.82
CA LYS A 92 0.44 -5.71 3.73
C LYS A 92 -0.65 -6.65 3.24
N LEU A 93 -1.37 -7.22 4.19
CA LEU A 93 -2.52 -8.10 3.98
C LEU A 93 -3.81 -7.37 4.33
N LEU A 94 -4.79 -7.45 3.44
CA LEU A 94 -6.19 -7.09 3.65
C LEU A 94 -7.07 -8.32 3.42
N PRO A 95 -8.37 -8.28 3.75
CA PRO A 95 -9.22 -9.48 3.67
C PRO A 95 -9.23 -10.20 2.32
N LYS A 96 -9.09 -9.47 1.20
CA LYS A 96 -9.19 -10.04 -0.15
C LYS A 96 -7.98 -9.80 -1.04
N VAL A 97 -6.98 -9.07 -0.54
CA VAL A 97 -5.81 -8.69 -1.34
C VAL A 97 -4.55 -8.63 -0.49
N VAL A 98 -3.44 -8.87 -1.14
CA VAL A 98 -2.12 -8.54 -0.63
C VAL A 98 -1.60 -7.37 -1.47
N ILE A 99 -1.03 -6.37 -0.83
CA ILE A 99 -0.53 -5.16 -1.49
C ILE A 99 0.93 -4.95 -1.10
N VAL A 100 1.74 -4.60 -2.09
CA VAL A 100 3.08 -4.05 -1.88
C VAL A 100 3.04 -2.58 -2.24
N ASP A 101 3.12 -1.72 -1.23
CA ASP A 101 3.28 -0.28 -1.42
C ASP A 101 4.77 0.06 -1.49
N ILE A 102 5.14 0.88 -2.45
CA ILE A 102 6.47 1.49 -2.56
C ILE A 102 6.28 2.99 -2.41
N LEU A 103 6.87 3.55 -1.36
CA LEU A 103 6.74 4.96 -1.00
C LEU A 103 8.11 5.62 -1.08
N ARG A 104 8.19 6.79 -1.68
CA ARG A 104 9.41 7.60 -1.71
C ARG A 104 9.20 8.89 -0.93
N PHE A 105 10.20 9.23 -0.12
CA PHE A 105 10.18 10.41 0.75
C PHE A 105 11.27 11.41 0.34
N ASP A 106 11.03 12.70 0.60
CA ASP A 106 12.05 13.74 0.48
C ASP A 106 12.88 13.88 1.78
N GLN A 107 13.78 14.86 1.79
CA GLN A 107 14.65 15.12 2.93
C GLN A 107 13.92 15.61 4.19
N ASP A 108 12.71 16.15 4.04
CA ASP A 108 11.85 16.56 5.14
C ASP A 108 10.87 15.45 5.56
N HIS A 109 11.12 14.22 5.10
CA HIS A 109 10.28 13.05 5.35
C HIS A 109 8.83 13.23 4.87
N LYS A 110 8.66 13.96 3.77
CA LYS A 110 7.37 14.08 3.07
C LYS A 110 7.27 13.02 1.99
N LEU A 111 6.10 12.40 1.87
CA LEU A 111 5.81 11.46 0.80
C LEU A 111 5.71 12.20 -0.53
N ILE A 112 6.59 11.90 -1.46
CA ILE A 112 6.67 12.57 -2.77
C ILE A 112 6.18 11.69 -3.92
N GLU A 113 6.16 10.37 -3.74
CA GLU A 113 5.84 9.45 -4.84
C GLU A 113 5.40 8.08 -4.30
N HIS A 114 4.44 7.45 -4.96
CA HIS A 114 3.88 6.18 -4.54
C HIS A 114 3.57 5.27 -5.73
N TRP A 115 3.92 4.00 -5.58
CA TRP A 115 3.52 2.87 -6.43
C TRP A 115 2.89 1.79 -5.57
N ASP A 116 2.07 0.95 -6.17
CA ASP A 116 1.64 -0.29 -5.54
C ASP A 116 1.54 -1.46 -6.51
N VAL A 117 1.60 -2.65 -5.95
CA VAL A 117 1.33 -3.91 -6.63
C VAL A 117 0.28 -4.66 -5.82
N VAL A 118 -0.81 -5.03 -6.46
CA VAL A 118 -1.94 -5.69 -5.82
C VAL A 118 -2.09 -7.12 -6.32
N GLN A 119 -2.09 -8.06 -5.39
CA GLN A 119 -2.41 -9.47 -5.66
C GLN A 119 -3.74 -9.81 -5.00
N ARG A 120 -4.70 -10.28 -5.78
CA ARG A 120 -5.95 -10.80 -5.23
C ARG A 120 -5.69 -12.15 -4.55
N LEU A 121 -6.28 -12.34 -3.37
CA LEU A 121 -6.26 -13.65 -2.72
C LEU A 121 -7.22 -14.60 -3.43
N PRO A 122 -6.85 -15.89 -3.50
CA PRO A 122 -7.75 -16.90 -4.07
C PRO A 122 -9.06 -16.96 -3.30
N GLU A 123 -10.17 -17.02 -4.02
CA GLU A 123 -11.46 -17.40 -3.43
C GLU A 123 -11.39 -18.90 -3.07
N PRO A 124 -12.27 -19.40 -2.16
CA PRO A 124 -12.22 -20.79 -1.69
C PRO A 124 -12.24 -21.85 -2.82
N ASP A 125 -12.85 -21.53 -3.95
CA ASP A 125 -12.92 -22.40 -5.13
C ASP A 125 -11.92 -22.03 -6.23
N TYR A 126 -10.95 -21.16 -5.91
CA TYR A 126 -9.93 -20.74 -6.86
C TYR A 126 -8.88 -21.83 -7.04
N ASP A 127 -8.75 -22.33 -8.26
CA ASP A 127 -7.63 -23.19 -8.66
C ASP A 127 -6.51 -22.32 -9.25
N PRO A 128 -5.38 -22.15 -8.55
CA PRO A 128 -4.27 -21.33 -9.05
C PRO A 128 -3.64 -21.89 -10.32
N MET A 129 -3.91 -23.16 -10.65
CA MET A 129 -3.42 -23.82 -11.88
C MET A 129 -4.42 -23.69 -13.04
N ALA A 130 -5.67 -23.29 -12.76
CA ALA A 130 -6.71 -23.04 -13.76
C ALA A 130 -6.72 -21.57 -14.19
N LEU A 131 -5.59 -21.04 -14.62
CA LEU A 131 -5.54 -19.74 -15.25
C LEU A 131 -6.37 -19.76 -16.54
N SER A 132 -7.33 -18.86 -16.65
CA SER A 132 -8.07 -18.68 -17.90
C SER A 132 -7.13 -18.27 -19.04
N SER A 133 -7.50 -18.55 -20.27
CA SER A 133 -6.72 -18.08 -21.43
C SER A 133 -6.57 -16.56 -21.46
N GLU A 134 -7.54 -15.84 -20.91
CA GLU A 134 -7.53 -14.38 -20.78
C GLU A 134 -6.49 -13.93 -19.73
N ASP A 135 -6.42 -14.62 -18.59
CA ASP A 135 -5.43 -14.34 -17.54
C ASP A 135 -3.99 -14.62 -18.04
N LEU A 136 -3.80 -15.69 -18.79
CA LEU A 136 -2.51 -16.03 -19.40
C LEU A 136 -2.08 -15.00 -20.44
N THR A 137 -3.02 -14.46 -21.22
CA THR A 137 -2.75 -13.40 -22.19
C THR A 137 -2.35 -12.11 -21.49
N ARG A 138 -3.11 -11.72 -20.48
CA ARG A 138 -2.83 -10.56 -19.63
C ARG A 138 -1.50 -10.66 -18.92
N PHE A 139 -1.16 -11.84 -18.42
CA PHE A 139 0.13 -12.09 -17.77
C PHE A 139 1.30 -11.93 -18.75
N LYS A 140 1.17 -12.43 -19.97
CA LYS A 140 2.18 -12.26 -21.03
C LYS A 140 2.36 -10.80 -21.43
N GLU A 141 1.29 -10.03 -21.52
CA GLU A 141 1.35 -8.60 -21.83
C GLU A 141 2.07 -7.78 -20.76
N LEU A 142 1.94 -8.15 -19.49
CA LEU A 142 2.62 -7.48 -18.37
C LEU A 142 4.14 -7.71 -18.38
N PHE A 143 4.61 -8.78 -18.98
CA PHE A 143 6.02 -9.17 -18.99
C PHE A 143 6.67 -9.15 -20.40
N SER A 144 5.93 -8.72 -21.39
CA SER A 144 6.47 -8.45 -22.73
C SER A 144 6.92 -7.00 -22.84
#